data_2d1b1de06b0b86002997d584e8751dc0
#
_entry.id   2d1b1de06b0b86002997d584e8751dc0
#
_cell.length_a   1.000
_cell.length_b   1.000
_cell.length_c   1.000
_cell.angle_alpha   90.00
_cell.angle_beta   90.00
_cell.angle_gamma   90.00
#
_symmetry.space_group_name_H-M   'P 1'
#
loop_
_entity.id
_entity.type
_entity.pdbx_description
1 polymer ?
#
loop_
_entity_poly.entity_id
_entity_poly.type
_entity_poly.pdbx_seq_one_letter_code
_entity_poly.pdbx_strand_id
1 'polypeptide(L)'
;MKAAIVGSGNIGTDLLYKLRRSSVLEPRWMVGIDPASEGLRRAADLGLEVSVDGAEWLLRQDELPDIVFEATSAAVHRANAPRYAEAGIRAIDLTPAAVGPYVVPPVNLGEHQDAPNINLITCGGQATIPMVHAVSRVVPVSYAEIVASVASVSAGPGTRANIDEFTRTTSRGIEAIGGAERGKAIIVLNPADPPMIMRDTIFCAIPEDADPDPITDSIARMETDIRSYVPGFRLLREPQFDAGRVAIFVEVAGAGDFLPEYAGNLDIMTAAATKVGEEIARAPKGSNTAAYRHVTA
;
A
#
# COMPACT_ATOMS: atom_id res chain seq x y z
N MET A 1 -0.34 6.83 -19.22
CA MET A 1 0.99 6.43 -18.68
C MET A 1 1.07 4.92 -18.78
N LYS A 2 2.12 4.39 -19.44
CA LYS A 2 2.32 2.95 -19.63
C LYS A 2 2.81 2.32 -18.35
N ALA A 3 2.16 1.25 -17.92
CA ALA A 3 2.40 0.60 -16.65
C ALA A 3 2.84 -0.86 -16.82
N ALA A 4 3.74 -1.31 -15.96
CA ALA A 4 4.09 -2.71 -15.82
C ALA A 4 3.84 -3.21 -14.40
N ILE A 5 3.43 -4.47 -14.28
CA ILE A 5 3.28 -5.16 -13.01
C ILE A 5 4.43 -6.17 -12.89
N VAL A 6 5.22 -6.06 -11.85
CA VAL A 6 6.31 -6.99 -11.53
C VAL A 6 5.91 -7.80 -10.31
N GLY A 7 5.69 -9.09 -10.51
CA GLY A 7 5.11 -10.02 -9.54
C GLY A 7 3.70 -10.44 -9.91
N SER A 8 3.54 -11.72 -10.26
CA SER A 8 2.29 -12.32 -10.76
C SER A 8 1.53 -13.12 -9.70
N GLY A 9 1.79 -12.84 -8.41
CA GLY A 9 1.06 -13.43 -7.28
C GLY A 9 -0.30 -12.77 -7.06
N ASN A 10 -0.90 -13.02 -5.87
CA ASN A 10 -2.22 -12.52 -5.52
C ASN A 10 -2.34 -10.99 -5.65
N ILE A 11 -1.37 -10.23 -5.11
CA ILE A 11 -1.37 -8.77 -5.15
C ILE A 11 -1.27 -8.26 -6.60
N GLY A 12 -0.31 -8.77 -7.39
CA GLY A 12 -0.14 -8.35 -8.78
C GLY A 12 -1.35 -8.70 -9.64
N THR A 13 -2.00 -9.84 -9.39
CA THR A 13 -3.22 -10.26 -10.11
C THR A 13 -4.40 -9.37 -9.76
N ASP A 14 -4.60 -9.04 -8.49
CA ASP A 14 -5.66 -8.12 -8.08
C ASP A 14 -5.44 -6.70 -8.65
N LEU A 15 -4.20 -6.23 -8.60
CA LEU A 15 -3.81 -4.94 -9.17
C LEU A 15 -4.08 -4.85 -10.68
N LEU A 16 -3.85 -5.94 -11.42
CA LEU A 16 -4.14 -5.99 -12.86
C LEU A 16 -5.59 -5.56 -13.17
N TYR A 17 -6.56 -6.07 -12.42
CA TYR A 17 -7.97 -5.71 -12.62
C TYR A 17 -8.25 -4.25 -12.29
N LYS A 18 -7.61 -3.70 -11.27
CA LYS A 18 -7.76 -2.27 -10.90
C LYS A 18 -7.14 -1.35 -11.96
N LEU A 19 -5.91 -1.62 -12.40
CA LEU A 19 -5.24 -0.82 -13.43
C LEU A 19 -6.00 -0.84 -14.77
N ARG A 20 -6.63 -1.94 -15.12
CA ARG A 20 -7.44 -2.02 -16.34
C ARG A 20 -8.68 -1.12 -16.34
N ARG A 21 -9.16 -0.71 -15.18
CA ARG A 21 -10.28 0.25 -15.04
C ARG A 21 -9.82 1.69 -15.03
N SER A 22 -8.52 1.94 -14.91
CA SER A 22 -7.96 3.28 -14.91
C SER A 22 -8.07 3.93 -16.28
N SER A 23 -8.45 5.21 -16.32
CA SER A 23 -8.49 6.01 -17.54
C SER A 23 -7.16 6.68 -17.90
N VAL A 24 -6.16 6.60 -17.00
CA VAL A 24 -4.88 7.31 -17.13
C VAL A 24 -3.66 6.38 -17.06
N LEU A 25 -3.85 5.15 -16.57
CA LEU A 25 -2.84 4.09 -16.53
C LEU A 25 -3.18 3.04 -17.57
N GLU A 26 -2.19 2.63 -18.37
CA GLU A 26 -2.30 1.59 -19.38
C GLU A 26 -1.41 0.42 -19.00
N PRO A 27 -1.94 -0.65 -18.36
CA PRO A 27 -1.14 -1.84 -18.06
C PRO A 27 -0.83 -2.58 -19.37
N ARG A 28 0.45 -2.69 -19.70
CA ARG A 28 0.93 -3.35 -20.93
C ARG A 28 1.73 -4.61 -20.65
N TRP A 29 2.42 -4.66 -19.53
CA TRP A 29 3.30 -5.77 -19.17
C TRP A 29 2.98 -6.34 -17.80
N MET A 30 3.04 -7.67 -17.69
CA MET A 30 3.07 -8.35 -16.40
C MET A 30 4.16 -9.40 -16.42
N VAL A 31 5.09 -9.32 -15.47
CA VAL A 31 6.21 -10.24 -15.39
C VAL A 31 6.25 -10.97 -14.04
N GLY A 32 6.67 -12.22 -14.09
CA GLY A 32 6.81 -13.10 -12.93
C GLY A 32 7.99 -14.03 -13.09
N ILE A 33 8.06 -15.08 -12.27
CA ILE A 33 9.13 -16.09 -12.31
C ILE A 33 8.59 -17.53 -12.36
N ASP A 34 7.27 -17.69 -12.28
CA ASP A 34 6.61 -18.99 -12.28
C ASP A 34 5.83 -19.18 -13.59
N PRO A 35 6.21 -20.12 -14.46
CA PRO A 35 5.49 -20.40 -15.70
C PRO A 35 4.07 -20.95 -15.48
N ALA A 36 3.77 -21.49 -14.29
CA ALA A 36 2.45 -21.96 -13.93
C ALA A 36 1.58 -20.86 -13.29
N SER A 37 2.05 -19.60 -13.24
CA SER A 37 1.36 -18.49 -12.60
C SER A 37 0.00 -18.23 -13.23
N GLU A 38 -1.05 -18.31 -12.42
CA GLU A 38 -2.41 -17.92 -12.83
C GLU A 38 -2.48 -16.45 -13.20
N GLY A 39 -1.73 -15.58 -12.49
CA GLY A 39 -1.67 -14.15 -12.78
C GLY A 39 -1.12 -13.86 -14.17
N LEU A 40 -0.02 -14.52 -14.59
CA LEU A 40 0.51 -14.37 -15.96
C LEU A 40 -0.47 -14.86 -17.01
N ARG A 41 -1.11 -16.00 -16.78
CA ARG A 41 -2.13 -16.52 -17.72
C ARG A 41 -3.28 -15.52 -17.87
N ARG A 42 -3.80 -14.99 -16.77
CA ARG A 42 -4.88 -13.97 -16.79
C ARG A 42 -4.43 -12.69 -17.51
N ALA A 43 -3.22 -12.23 -17.27
CA ALA A 43 -2.67 -11.06 -17.95
C ALA A 43 -2.57 -11.27 -19.47
N ALA A 44 -2.09 -12.44 -19.91
CA ALA A 44 -2.03 -12.81 -21.34
C ALA A 44 -3.44 -12.88 -21.97
N ASP A 45 -4.41 -13.51 -21.28
CA ASP A 45 -5.83 -13.57 -21.73
C ASP A 45 -6.45 -12.17 -21.87
N LEU A 46 -5.97 -11.19 -21.11
CA LEU A 46 -6.39 -9.79 -21.14
C LEU A 46 -5.57 -8.93 -22.13
N GLY A 47 -4.63 -9.56 -22.87
CA GLY A 47 -3.87 -8.91 -23.93
C GLY A 47 -2.60 -8.18 -23.48
N LEU A 48 -2.10 -8.41 -22.25
CA LEU A 48 -0.82 -7.91 -21.82
C LEU A 48 0.32 -8.77 -22.35
N GLU A 49 1.47 -8.15 -22.56
CA GLU A 49 2.72 -8.89 -22.77
C GLU A 49 3.20 -9.49 -21.44
N VAL A 50 3.56 -10.77 -21.44
CA VAL A 50 3.94 -11.49 -20.21
C VAL A 50 5.28 -12.18 -20.37
N SER A 51 6.03 -12.29 -19.26
CA SER A 51 7.27 -13.07 -19.19
C SER A 51 7.46 -13.72 -17.84
N VAL A 52 8.21 -14.82 -17.83
CA VAL A 52 8.67 -15.53 -16.63
C VAL A 52 10.09 -15.14 -16.21
N ASP A 53 10.75 -14.27 -16.97
CA ASP A 53 12.13 -13.84 -16.71
C ASP A 53 12.18 -12.56 -15.83
N GLY A 54 11.06 -12.21 -15.18
CA GLY A 54 10.97 -11.12 -14.22
C GLY A 54 11.35 -9.74 -14.77
N ALA A 55 11.86 -8.87 -13.90
CA ALA A 55 12.27 -7.51 -14.26
C ALA A 55 13.40 -7.46 -15.30
N GLU A 56 14.21 -8.53 -15.39
CA GLU A 56 15.28 -8.63 -16.38
C GLU A 56 14.75 -8.58 -17.81
N TRP A 57 13.68 -9.29 -18.09
CA TRP A 57 13.03 -9.26 -19.41
C TRP A 57 12.43 -7.88 -19.67
N LEU A 58 11.73 -7.29 -18.68
CA LEU A 58 11.08 -5.99 -18.82
C LEU A 58 12.09 -4.88 -19.19
N LEU A 59 13.25 -4.87 -18.54
CA LEU A 59 14.28 -3.86 -18.76
C LEU A 59 15.05 -4.01 -20.10
N ARG A 60 14.84 -5.11 -20.83
CA ARG A 60 15.42 -5.35 -22.17
C ARG A 60 14.47 -5.03 -23.31
N GLN A 61 13.25 -4.58 -23.02
CA GLN A 61 12.30 -4.23 -24.08
C GLN A 61 12.72 -2.93 -24.78
N ASP A 62 12.44 -2.83 -26.09
CA ASP A 62 12.67 -1.61 -26.86
C ASP A 62 11.83 -0.44 -26.35
N GLU A 63 10.66 -0.73 -25.82
CA GLU A 63 9.77 0.23 -25.17
C GLU A 63 9.66 -0.09 -23.69
N LEU A 64 10.07 0.84 -22.84
CA LEU A 64 10.01 0.71 -21.39
C LEU A 64 8.70 1.29 -20.82
N PRO A 65 8.21 0.77 -19.65
CA PRO A 65 7.10 1.40 -18.95
C PRO A 65 7.51 2.76 -18.37
N ASP A 66 6.54 3.66 -18.26
CA ASP A 66 6.72 4.91 -17.50
C ASP A 66 6.74 4.64 -15.99
N ILE A 67 5.99 3.61 -15.56
CA ILE A 67 5.79 3.27 -14.15
C ILE A 67 5.74 1.75 -13.97
N VAL A 68 6.40 1.28 -12.91
CA VAL A 68 6.38 -0.12 -12.47
C VAL A 68 5.67 -0.22 -11.13
N PHE A 69 4.78 -1.20 -11.00
CA PHE A 69 4.19 -1.63 -9.75
C PHE A 69 4.88 -2.91 -9.29
N GLU A 70 5.67 -2.81 -8.23
CA GLU A 70 6.48 -3.93 -7.72
C GLU A 70 5.72 -4.70 -6.65
N ALA A 71 5.26 -5.91 -6.98
CA ALA A 71 4.45 -6.78 -6.12
C ALA A 71 5.14 -8.14 -5.83
N THR A 72 6.46 -8.12 -5.67
CA THR A 72 7.29 -9.31 -5.40
C THR A 72 7.61 -9.47 -3.91
N SER A 73 8.88 -9.34 -3.54
CA SER A 73 9.36 -9.36 -2.16
C SER A 73 10.28 -8.18 -1.87
N ALA A 74 10.46 -7.88 -0.58
CA ALA A 74 11.33 -6.79 -0.15
C ALA A 74 12.78 -6.92 -0.69
N ALA A 75 13.32 -8.14 -0.72
CA ALA A 75 14.66 -8.39 -1.24
C ALA A 75 14.76 -8.15 -2.76
N VAL A 76 13.76 -8.61 -3.51
CA VAL A 76 13.69 -8.44 -4.96
C VAL A 76 13.53 -6.97 -5.32
N HIS A 77 12.66 -6.23 -4.62
CA HIS A 77 12.49 -4.81 -4.89
C HIS A 77 13.78 -4.02 -4.59
N ARG A 78 14.47 -4.30 -3.48
CA ARG A 78 15.77 -3.66 -3.19
C ARG A 78 16.80 -3.88 -4.30
N ALA A 79 16.78 -5.02 -4.97
CA ALA A 79 17.66 -5.29 -6.09
C ALA A 79 17.21 -4.60 -7.40
N ASN A 80 15.91 -4.46 -7.61
CA ASN A 80 15.34 -3.90 -8.84
C ASN A 80 15.28 -2.36 -8.81
N ALA A 81 15.03 -1.73 -7.67
CA ALA A 81 14.80 -0.30 -7.56
C ALA A 81 15.92 0.57 -8.18
N PRO A 82 17.23 0.30 -7.98
CA PRO A 82 18.29 1.04 -8.66
C PRO A 82 18.23 0.91 -10.18
N ARG A 83 17.88 -0.26 -10.69
CA ARG A 83 17.79 -0.54 -12.14
C ARG A 83 16.62 0.22 -12.77
N TYR A 84 15.48 0.32 -12.08
CA TYR A 84 14.36 1.15 -12.54
C TYR A 84 14.76 2.62 -12.59
N ALA A 85 15.45 3.11 -11.56
CA ALA A 85 15.93 4.49 -11.52
C ALA A 85 16.91 4.81 -12.65
N GLU A 86 17.87 3.90 -12.94
CA GLU A 86 18.80 4.02 -14.07
C GLU A 86 18.09 4.04 -15.42
N ALA A 87 17.00 3.28 -15.56
CA ALA A 87 16.16 3.24 -16.76
C ALA A 87 15.16 4.41 -16.86
N GLY A 88 15.12 5.30 -15.86
CA GLY A 88 14.16 6.41 -15.80
C GLY A 88 12.72 5.99 -15.53
N ILE A 89 12.52 4.79 -15.00
CA ILE A 89 11.21 4.22 -14.68
C ILE A 89 10.84 4.56 -13.23
N ARG A 90 9.67 5.07 -12.99
CA ARG A 90 9.14 5.24 -11.63
C ARG A 90 8.71 3.89 -11.04
N ALA A 91 8.92 3.69 -9.75
CA ALA A 91 8.48 2.50 -9.06
C ALA A 91 7.47 2.83 -7.95
N ILE A 92 6.35 2.10 -7.92
CA ILE A 92 5.45 2.02 -6.78
C ILE A 92 5.68 0.66 -6.14
N ASP A 93 6.22 0.68 -4.93
CA ASP A 93 6.61 -0.50 -4.17
C ASP A 93 5.48 -0.95 -3.24
N LEU A 94 4.89 -2.11 -3.54
CA LEU A 94 3.88 -2.76 -2.72
C LEU A 94 4.51 -3.76 -1.74
N THR A 95 5.84 -3.79 -1.65
CA THR A 95 6.57 -4.65 -0.71
C THR A 95 7.00 -3.87 0.54
N PRO A 96 7.32 -4.54 1.66
CA PRO A 96 7.85 -3.85 2.83
C PRO A 96 9.36 -3.57 2.73
N ALA A 97 9.89 -3.30 1.52
CA ALA A 97 11.31 -3.10 1.28
C ALA A 97 11.88 -1.81 1.89
N ALA A 98 11.02 -0.83 2.15
CA ALA A 98 11.39 0.48 2.71
C ALA A 98 12.39 1.26 1.81
N VAL A 99 12.20 1.19 0.50
CA VAL A 99 12.96 1.99 -0.48
C VAL A 99 12.15 3.22 -0.85
N GLY A 100 12.75 4.40 -0.79
CA GLY A 100 12.07 5.67 -1.03
C GLY A 100 11.15 6.13 0.11
N PRO A 101 10.40 7.24 -0.09
CA PRO A 101 9.49 7.75 0.91
C PRO A 101 8.32 6.80 1.14
N TYR A 102 7.90 6.70 2.39
CA TYR A 102 6.65 6.06 2.76
C TYR A 102 5.46 6.94 2.35
N VAL A 103 4.48 6.36 1.70
CA VAL A 103 3.30 7.10 1.23
C VAL A 103 2.01 6.40 1.64
N VAL A 104 1.13 7.20 2.22
CA VAL A 104 -0.27 6.90 2.48
C VAL A 104 -1.10 7.94 1.70
N PRO A 105 -1.90 7.56 0.71
CA PRO A 105 -2.50 8.50 -0.24
C PRO A 105 -3.17 9.72 0.38
N PRO A 106 -4.07 9.62 1.39
CA PRO A 106 -4.75 10.78 1.94
C PRO A 106 -3.90 11.60 2.93
N VAL A 107 -2.67 11.16 3.23
CA VAL A 107 -1.81 11.82 4.23
C VAL A 107 -0.72 12.65 3.57
N ASN A 108 0.10 12.05 2.72
CA ASN A 108 1.32 12.70 2.25
C ASN A 108 1.67 12.46 0.76
N LEU A 109 0.75 11.93 -0.05
CA LEU A 109 1.04 11.70 -1.47
C LEU A 109 1.43 12.98 -2.21
N GLY A 110 0.80 14.12 -1.88
CA GLY A 110 1.10 15.40 -2.51
C GLY A 110 2.55 15.85 -2.38
N GLU A 111 3.25 15.43 -1.32
CA GLU A 111 4.64 15.78 -1.06
C GLU A 111 5.64 14.91 -1.85
N HIS A 112 5.20 13.77 -2.37
CA HIS A 112 6.06 12.74 -2.95
C HIS A 112 5.71 12.35 -4.40
N GLN A 113 4.86 13.10 -5.08
CA GLN A 113 4.45 12.79 -6.45
C GLN A 113 5.61 12.69 -7.44
N ASP A 114 6.71 13.37 -7.18
CA ASP A 114 7.91 13.37 -8.01
C ASP A 114 8.96 12.33 -7.61
N ALA A 115 8.74 11.58 -6.53
CA ALA A 115 9.69 10.58 -6.07
C ALA A 115 9.87 9.47 -7.11
N PRO A 116 11.12 9.03 -7.37
CA PRO A 116 11.41 7.96 -8.32
C PRO A 116 10.94 6.60 -7.85
N ASN A 117 10.87 6.42 -6.54
CA ASN A 117 10.35 5.23 -5.88
C ASN A 117 9.46 5.65 -4.72
N ILE A 118 8.25 5.12 -4.66
CA ILE A 118 7.28 5.33 -3.59
C ILE A 118 7.03 4.00 -2.91
N ASN A 119 7.20 3.94 -1.59
CA ASN A 119 6.92 2.75 -0.79
C ASN A 119 5.54 2.85 -0.13
N LEU A 120 4.69 1.87 -0.37
CA LEU A 120 3.33 1.81 0.20
C LEU A 120 3.26 1.13 1.57
N ILE A 121 4.40 0.94 2.22
CA ILE A 121 4.50 0.42 3.58
C ILE A 121 4.06 -1.06 3.65
N THR A 122 2.80 -1.29 4.04
CA THR A 122 2.16 -2.61 4.14
C THR A 122 0.64 -2.46 4.06
N CYS A 123 -0.08 -3.55 3.83
CA CYS A 123 -1.55 -3.54 3.82
C CYS A 123 -2.14 -3.06 5.17
N GLY A 124 -1.61 -3.57 6.30
CA GLY A 124 -2.01 -3.08 7.62
C GLY A 124 -1.64 -1.62 7.84
N GLY A 125 -0.49 -1.18 7.31
CA GLY A 125 -0.09 0.23 7.35
C GLY A 125 -1.05 1.13 6.59
N GLN A 126 -1.45 0.75 5.38
CA GLN A 126 -2.42 1.51 4.57
C GLN A 126 -3.79 1.61 5.24
N ALA A 127 -4.21 0.58 5.98
CA ALA A 127 -5.48 0.58 6.68
C ALA A 127 -5.47 1.42 7.98
N THR A 128 -4.33 1.48 8.67
CA THR A 128 -4.28 1.95 10.06
C THR A 128 -3.52 3.25 10.27
N ILE A 129 -2.44 3.50 9.53
CA ILE A 129 -1.63 4.72 9.66
C ILE A 129 -2.45 6.00 9.41
N PRO A 130 -3.35 6.07 8.41
CA PRO A 130 -4.18 7.26 8.24
C PRO A 130 -5.08 7.53 9.45
N MET A 131 -5.53 6.50 10.18
CA MET A 131 -6.30 6.68 11.41
C MET A 131 -5.43 7.22 12.55
N VAL A 132 -4.19 6.74 12.70
CA VAL A 132 -3.21 7.32 13.64
C VAL A 132 -2.98 8.81 13.29
N HIS A 133 -2.77 9.12 12.01
CA HIS A 133 -2.60 10.50 11.55
C HIS A 133 -3.84 11.36 11.83
N ALA A 134 -5.05 10.81 11.68
CA ALA A 134 -6.28 11.52 11.99
C ALA A 134 -6.35 11.94 13.46
N VAL A 135 -5.75 11.17 14.37
CA VAL A 135 -5.61 11.53 15.79
C VAL A 135 -4.48 12.52 15.99
N SER A 136 -3.29 12.22 15.48
CA SER A 136 -2.06 12.99 15.75
C SER A 136 -2.08 14.42 15.20
N ARG A 137 -2.84 14.67 14.12
CA ARG A 137 -3.04 16.05 13.61
C ARG A 137 -3.93 16.92 14.49
N VAL A 138 -4.59 16.35 15.50
CA VAL A 138 -5.47 17.06 16.46
C VAL A 138 -4.81 17.19 17.82
N VAL A 139 -4.23 16.10 18.33
CA VAL A 139 -3.58 16.03 19.64
C VAL A 139 -2.26 15.26 19.56
N PRO A 140 -1.27 15.50 20.43
CA PRO A 140 -0.06 14.70 20.50
C PRO A 140 -0.38 13.22 20.77
N VAL A 141 0.31 12.32 20.05
CA VAL A 141 0.21 10.86 20.24
C VAL A 141 1.57 10.35 20.69
N SER A 142 1.71 10.01 21.95
CA SER A 142 2.99 9.53 22.54
C SER A 142 3.28 8.06 22.15
N TYR A 143 2.25 7.27 21.86
CA TYR A 143 2.36 5.89 21.43
C TYR A 143 1.15 5.50 20.58
N ALA A 144 1.38 4.75 19.51
CA ALA A 144 0.32 4.11 18.76
C ALA A 144 0.65 2.64 18.49
N GLU A 145 -0.37 1.78 18.65
CA GLU A 145 -0.27 0.36 18.35
C GLU A 145 -1.38 -0.03 17.38
N ILE A 146 -1.03 -0.85 16.38
CA ILE A 146 -2.03 -1.44 15.49
C ILE A 146 -1.99 -2.96 15.55
N VAL A 147 -3.16 -3.57 15.49
CA VAL A 147 -3.33 -5.01 15.34
C VAL A 147 -4.11 -5.24 14.05
N ALA A 148 -3.41 -5.71 13.02
CA ALA A 148 -4.00 -6.02 11.72
C ALA A 148 -4.36 -7.51 11.66
N SER A 149 -5.65 -7.84 11.54
CA SER A 149 -6.15 -9.21 11.45
C SER A 149 -6.63 -9.50 10.04
N VAL A 150 -5.92 -10.38 9.34
CA VAL A 150 -6.24 -10.78 7.95
C VAL A 150 -6.57 -12.26 7.87
N ALA A 151 -7.42 -12.66 6.93
CA ALA A 151 -7.69 -14.07 6.69
C ALA A 151 -6.40 -14.79 6.28
N SER A 152 -6.09 -15.92 6.93
CA SER A 152 -4.87 -16.69 6.63
C SER A 152 -4.78 -17.11 5.17
N VAL A 153 -5.92 -17.41 4.53
CA VAL A 153 -5.99 -17.81 3.12
C VAL A 153 -5.65 -16.69 2.14
N SER A 154 -5.78 -15.42 2.54
CA SER A 154 -5.39 -14.27 1.71
C SER A 154 -3.90 -13.93 1.78
N ALA A 155 -3.21 -14.41 2.82
CA ALA A 155 -1.78 -14.20 3.02
C ALA A 155 -0.97 -15.18 2.15
N GLY A 156 -0.49 -14.72 1.02
CA GLY A 156 0.35 -15.48 0.11
C GLY A 156 1.77 -15.75 0.66
N PRO A 157 2.59 -16.52 -0.08
CA PRO A 157 3.97 -16.83 0.33
C PRO A 157 4.81 -15.59 0.63
N GLY A 158 4.67 -14.53 -0.18
CA GLY A 158 5.38 -13.26 0.02
C GLY A 158 5.07 -12.61 1.36
N THR A 159 3.79 -12.52 1.75
CA THR A 159 3.37 -11.98 3.05
C THR A 159 3.95 -12.79 4.20
N ARG A 160 3.88 -14.13 4.09
CA ARG A 160 4.36 -15.03 5.15
C ARG A 160 5.87 -14.97 5.34
N ALA A 161 6.62 -14.82 4.24
CA ALA A 161 8.08 -14.70 4.27
C ALA A 161 8.57 -13.35 4.81
N ASN A 162 7.73 -12.30 4.80
CA ASN A 162 8.10 -10.93 5.16
C ASN A 162 7.37 -10.41 6.42
N ILE A 163 6.97 -11.28 7.36
CA ILE A 163 6.26 -10.86 8.59
C ILE A 163 7.10 -9.90 9.44
N ASP A 164 8.40 -10.15 9.57
CA ASP A 164 9.32 -9.28 10.32
C ASP A 164 9.47 -7.91 9.67
N GLU A 165 9.58 -7.87 8.33
CA GLU A 165 9.60 -6.62 7.57
C GLU A 165 8.27 -5.89 7.68
N PHE A 166 7.14 -6.63 7.65
CA PHE A 166 5.82 -6.05 7.86
C PHE A 166 5.74 -5.28 9.18
N THR A 167 6.10 -5.91 10.28
CA THR A 167 6.00 -5.29 11.61
C THR A 167 6.93 -4.10 11.75
N ARG A 168 8.18 -4.21 11.30
CA ARG A 168 9.17 -3.11 11.37
C ARG A 168 8.81 -1.92 10.49
N THR A 169 8.42 -2.19 9.23
CA THR A 169 8.08 -1.13 8.27
C THR A 169 6.78 -0.43 8.68
N THR A 170 5.78 -1.17 9.17
CA THR A 170 4.54 -0.56 9.68
C THR A 170 4.79 0.28 10.93
N SER A 171 5.59 -0.20 11.89
CA SER A 171 5.94 0.59 13.09
C SER A 171 6.61 1.92 12.73
N ARG A 172 7.58 1.90 11.79
CA ARG A 172 8.22 3.12 11.30
C ARG A 172 7.23 4.04 10.56
N GLY A 173 6.29 3.47 9.81
CA GLY A 173 5.24 4.24 9.16
C GLY A 173 4.29 4.93 10.14
N ILE A 174 3.96 4.25 11.26
CA ILE A 174 3.17 4.84 12.36
C ILE A 174 3.88 6.08 12.94
N GLU A 175 5.19 6.00 13.11
CA GLU A 175 6.00 7.12 13.62
C GLU A 175 6.15 8.22 12.56
N ALA A 176 6.64 7.87 11.38
CA ALA A 176 7.04 8.86 10.36
C ALA A 176 5.85 9.54 9.66
N ILE A 177 4.75 8.81 9.44
CA ILE A 177 3.57 9.27 8.70
C ILE A 177 2.35 9.42 9.62
N GLY A 178 2.17 8.47 10.54
CA GLY A 178 1.09 8.53 11.52
C GLY A 178 1.27 9.63 12.55
N GLY A 179 2.50 10.10 12.78
CA GLY A 179 2.81 11.18 13.71
C GLY A 179 2.83 10.77 15.19
N ALA A 180 2.89 9.49 15.49
CA ALA A 180 3.12 9.00 16.86
C ALA A 180 4.61 9.07 17.22
N GLU A 181 4.93 9.38 18.48
CA GLU A 181 6.34 9.37 18.95
C GLU A 181 6.95 7.97 18.91
N ARG A 182 6.13 6.94 19.19
CA ARG A 182 6.51 5.53 19.12
C ARG A 182 5.38 4.71 18.52
N GLY A 183 5.75 3.80 17.61
CA GLY A 183 4.83 2.93 16.91
C GLY A 183 5.05 1.44 17.19
N LYS A 184 3.99 0.64 17.21
CA LYS A 184 4.04 -0.81 17.24
C LYS A 184 3.02 -1.40 16.28
N ALA A 185 3.41 -2.46 15.58
CA ALA A 185 2.52 -3.18 14.69
C ALA A 185 2.50 -4.67 15.03
N ILE A 186 1.31 -5.25 14.99
CA ILE A 186 1.06 -6.68 15.17
C ILE A 186 0.24 -7.13 13.95
N ILE A 187 0.60 -8.27 13.36
CA ILE A 187 -0.21 -8.93 12.34
C ILE A 187 -0.73 -10.27 12.89
N VAL A 188 -2.01 -10.53 12.66
CA VAL A 188 -2.68 -11.79 12.97
C VAL A 188 -3.14 -12.45 11.69
N LEU A 189 -2.59 -13.60 11.35
CA LEU A 189 -3.07 -14.45 10.25
C LEU A 189 -4.17 -15.35 10.81
N ASN A 190 -5.42 -14.96 10.62
CA ASN A 190 -6.58 -15.63 11.21
C ASN A 190 -6.99 -16.85 10.37
N PRO A 191 -7.03 -18.06 10.98
CA PRO A 191 -7.38 -19.30 10.28
C PRO A 191 -8.87 -19.61 10.28
N ALA A 192 -9.75 -18.70 10.68
CA ALA A 192 -11.19 -18.95 10.75
C ALA A 192 -11.76 -19.47 9.41
N ASP A 193 -12.73 -20.37 9.52
CA ASP A 193 -13.53 -20.89 8.42
C ASP A 193 -15.04 -20.73 8.77
N PRO A 194 -15.82 -19.95 7.98
CA PRO A 194 -15.41 -19.20 6.79
C PRO A 194 -14.39 -18.08 7.08
N PRO A 195 -13.58 -17.70 6.07
CA PRO A 195 -12.56 -16.65 6.23
C PRO A 195 -13.19 -15.32 6.66
N MET A 196 -12.57 -14.66 7.63
CA MET A 196 -13.03 -13.37 8.11
C MET A 196 -12.61 -12.24 7.17
N ILE A 197 -13.42 -11.18 7.07
CA ILE A 197 -13.04 -9.91 6.46
C ILE A 197 -11.93 -9.27 7.31
N MET A 198 -10.97 -8.59 6.66
CA MET A 198 -9.88 -7.89 7.36
C MET A 198 -10.44 -6.92 8.40
N ARG A 199 -9.95 -7.01 9.63
CA ARG A 199 -10.31 -6.12 10.75
C ARG A 199 -9.08 -5.70 11.49
N ASP A 200 -8.97 -4.39 11.69
CA ASP A 200 -7.82 -3.83 12.37
C ASP A 200 -8.27 -2.99 13.57
N THR A 201 -7.44 -3.05 14.60
CA THR A 201 -7.61 -2.25 15.81
C THR A 201 -6.44 -1.29 15.93
N ILE A 202 -6.72 -0.03 16.19
CA ILE A 202 -5.74 1.03 16.38
C ILE A 202 -5.92 1.58 17.80
N PHE A 203 -4.82 1.66 18.56
CA PHE A 203 -4.78 2.33 19.86
C PHE A 203 -3.81 3.50 19.76
N CYS A 204 -4.25 4.69 20.21
CA CYS A 204 -3.41 5.87 20.36
C CYS A 204 -3.43 6.34 21.81
N ALA A 205 -2.25 6.50 22.42
CA ALA A 205 -2.10 7.18 23.70
C ALA A 205 -2.11 8.70 23.48
N ILE A 206 -3.09 9.36 24.10
CA ILE A 206 -3.38 10.81 23.96
C ILE A 206 -3.38 11.47 25.36
N PRO A 207 -3.34 12.81 25.49
CA PRO A 207 -3.54 13.48 26.76
C PRO A 207 -4.88 13.09 27.42
N GLU A 208 -4.90 12.94 28.73
CA GLU A 208 -6.11 12.53 29.49
C GLU A 208 -7.24 13.55 29.39
N ASP A 209 -6.90 14.83 29.20
CA ASP A 209 -7.82 15.96 29.05
C ASP A 209 -8.16 16.30 27.59
N ALA A 210 -7.77 15.44 26.64
CA ALA A 210 -8.07 15.64 25.22
C ALA A 210 -9.59 15.62 24.98
N ASP A 211 -10.07 16.61 24.22
CA ASP A 211 -11.47 16.66 23.79
C ASP A 211 -11.74 15.57 22.73
N PRO A 212 -12.69 14.66 22.96
CA PRO A 212 -13.03 13.60 22.01
C PRO A 212 -13.64 14.09 20.69
N ASP A 213 -14.40 15.20 20.71
CA ASP A 213 -15.19 15.62 19.55
C ASP A 213 -14.31 15.99 18.33
N PRO A 214 -13.27 16.85 18.43
CA PRO A 214 -12.40 17.15 17.30
C PRO A 214 -11.65 15.92 16.75
N ILE A 215 -11.31 14.97 17.64
CA ILE A 215 -10.64 13.71 17.26
C ILE A 215 -11.61 12.85 16.45
N THR A 216 -12.84 12.68 16.92
CA THR A 216 -13.90 11.91 16.25
C THR A 216 -14.19 12.49 14.86
N ASP A 217 -14.34 13.81 14.76
CA ASP A 217 -14.55 14.49 13.48
C ASP A 217 -13.38 14.29 12.52
N SER A 218 -12.16 14.30 13.03
CA SER A 218 -10.96 14.08 12.24
C SER A 218 -10.88 12.65 11.69
N ILE A 219 -11.25 11.65 12.52
CA ILE A 219 -11.33 10.24 12.12
C ILE A 219 -12.41 10.03 11.06
N ALA A 220 -13.59 10.63 11.21
CA ALA A 220 -14.69 10.52 10.24
C ALA A 220 -14.33 11.13 8.87
N ARG A 221 -13.62 12.26 8.85
CA ARG A 221 -13.09 12.84 7.60
C ARG A 221 -12.07 11.89 6.94
N MET A 222 -11.16 11.32 7.70
CA MET A 222 -10.18 10.38 7.18
C MET A 222 -10.83 9.10 6.65
N GLU A 223 -11.87 8.58 7.30
CA GLU A 223 -12.65 7.46 6.74
C GLU A 223 -13.21 7.81 5.37
N THR A 224 -13.78 9.00 5.21
CA THR A 224 -14.32 9.48 3.93
C THR A 224 -13.24 9.56 2.85
N ASP A 225 -12.06 10.08 3.20
CA ASP A 225 -10.93 10.19 2.29
C ASP A 225 -10.45 8.81 1.81
N ILE A 226 -10.32 7.82 2.71
CA ILE A 226 -9.92 6.46 2.37
C ILE A 226 -10.99 5.79 1.50
N ARG A 227 -12.26 5.93 1.84
CA ARG A 227 -13.37 5.34 1.08
C ARG A 227 -13.46 5.84 -0.35
N SER A 228 -12.90 7.00 -0.65
CA SER A 228 -12.85 7.54 -2.01
C SER A 228 -12.09 6.64 -2.99
N TYR A 229 -11.17 5.81 -2.50
CA TYR A 229 -10.38 4.85 -3.31
C TYR A 229 -10.45 3.41 -2.79
N VAL A 230 -10.89 3.18 -1.55
CA VAL A 230 -11.16 1.85 -0.95
C VAL A 230 -12.62 1.81 -0.49
N PRO A 231 -13.60 1.55 -1.37
CA PRO A 231 -15.03 1.61 -1.00
C PRO A 231 -15.41 0.66 0.15
N GLY A 232 -14.69 -0.46 0.31
CA GLY A 232 -14.91 -1.43 1.37
C GLY A 232 -14.32 -1.07 2.75
N PHE A 233 -13.64 0.08 2.88
CA PHE A 233 -13.14 0.57 4.15
C PHE A 233 -14.27 1.19 5.00
N ARG A 234 -14.34 0.84 6.28
CA ARG A 234 -15.30 1.47 7.19
C ARG A 234 -14.87 1.39 8.66
N LEU A 235 -15.34 2.33 9.45
CA LEU A 235 -15.35 2.20 10.91
C LEU A 235 -16.38 1.14 11.32
N LEU A 236 -16.02 0.24 12.22
CA LEU A 236 -16.95 -0.75 12.78
C LEU A 236 -17.87 -0.15 13.85
N ARG A 237 -17.42 0.89 14.51
CA ARG A 237 -18.11 1.65 15.55
C ARG A 237 -17.47 3.01 15.76
N GLU A 238 -18.10 3.88 16.51
CA GLU A 238 -17.50 5.13 16.95
C GLU A 238 -16.20 4.89 17.73
N PRO A 239 -15.21 5.80 17.62
CA PRO A 239 -13.99 5.72 18.41
C PRO A 239 -14.30 5.66 19.91
N GLN A 240 -13.57 4.83 20.64
CA GLN A 240 -13.77 4.64 22.08
C GLN A 240 -12.67 5.34 22.85
N PHE A 241 -13.05 6.24 23.73
CA PHE A 241 -12.13 7.00 24.57
C PHE A 241 -12.14 6.45 26.00
N ASP A 242 -10.97 6.28 26.58
CA ASP A 242 -10.77 5.82 27.96
C ASP A 242 -9.42 6.33 28.49
N ALA A 243 -9.43 7.08 29.60
CA ALA A 243 -8.28 7.51 30.40
C ALA A 243 -6.95 7.69 29.60
N GLY A 244 -6.90 8.71 28.72
CA GLY A 244 -5.68 9.02 27.93
C GLY A 244 -5.46 8.10 26.74
N ARG A 245 -6.49 7.42 26.25
CA ARG A 245 -6.41 6.53 25.10
C ARG A 245 -7.63 6.63 24.20
N VAL A 246 -7.42 6.54 22.88
CA VAL A 246 -8.48 6.29 21.91
C VAL A 246 -8.26 4.94 21.21
N ALA A 247 -9.33 4.16 21.07
CA ALA A 247 -9.37 2.92 20.31
C ALA A 247 -10.28 3.09 19.09
N ILE A 248 -9.75 2.73 17.91
CA ILE A 248 -10.44 2.82 16.62
C ILE A 248 -10.49 1.41 16.03
N PHE A 249 -11.64 1.03 15.49
CA PHE A 249 -11.87 -0.28 14.92
C PHE A 249 -12.32 -0.13 13.47
N VAL A 250 -11.53 -0.67 12.54
CA VAL A 250 -11.81 -0.58 11.11
C VAL A 250 -12.00 -1.98 10.50
N GLU A 251 -12.74 -2.03 9.41
CA GLU A 251 -12.90 -3.20 8.57
C GLU A 251 -12.61 -2.80 7.12
N VAL A 252 -11.95 -3.71 6.40
CA VAL A 252 -11.70 -3.57 4.96
C VAL A 252 -12.27 -4.78 4.25
N ALA A 253 -13.41 -4.61 3.59
CA ALA A 253 -13.95 -5.60 2.68
C ALA A 253 -13.29 -5.44 1.31
N GLY A 254 -12.79 -6.52 0.74
CA GLY A 254 -12.22 -6.51 -0.61
C GLY A 254 -13.30 -6.30 -1.67
N ALA A 255 -12.92 -5.72 -2.81
CA ALA A 255 -13.82 -5.51 -3.95
C ALA A 255 -14.22 -6.80 -4.67
N GLY A 256 -13.58 -7.94 -4.37
CA GLY A 256 -13.85 -9.22 -5.03
C GLY A 256 -13.27 -9.32 -6.44
N ASP A 257 -12.28 -8.51 -6.79
CA ASP A 257 -11.69 -8.48 -8.13
C ASP A 257 -10.94 -9.77 -8.48
N PHE A 258 -10.11 -10.27 -7.60
CA PHE A 258 -9.38 -11.53 -7.76
C PHE A 258 -9.72 -12.54 -6.67
N LEU A 259 -9.64 -12.16 -5.41
CA LEU A 259 -10.08 -12.96 -4.28
C LEU A 259 -11.38 -12.38 -3.69
N PRO A 260 -12.19 -13.21 -2.99
CA PRO A 260 -13.44 -12.75 -2.36
C PRO A 260 -13.22 -11.64 -1.32
N GLU A 261 -14.31 -11.05 -0.83
CA GLU A 261 -14.35 -9.90 0.08
C GLU A 261 -13.49 -10.05 1.35
N TYR A 262 -13.19 -11.27 1.80
CA TYR A 262 -12.29 -11.48 2.92
C TYR A 262 -10.87 -10.97 2.68
N ALA A 263 -10.46 -10.83 1.41
CA ALA A 263 -9.12 -10.39 1.04
C ALA A 263 -8.94 -8.85 1.01
N GLY A 264 -9.51 -8.16 2.00
CA GLY A 264 -9.38 -6.71 2.15
C GLY A 264 -7.94 -6.22 2.24
N ASN A 265 -7.03 -7.05 2.73
CA ASN A 265 -5.59 -6.76 2.75
C ASN A 265 -4.98 -6.64 1.34
N LEU A 266 -5.46 -7.41 0.35
CA LEU A 266 -5.05 -7.22 -1.04
C LEU A 266 -5.65 -5.94 -1.59
N ASP A 267 -6.96 -5.78 -1.38
CA ASP A 267 -7.73 -4.67 -1.94
C ASP A 267 -7.18 -3.30 -1.53
N ILE A 268 -6.94 -3.08 -0.24
CA ILE A 268 -6.43 -1.79 0.25
C ILE A 268 -5.05 -1.48 -0.33
N MET A 269 -4.20 -2.50 -0.49
CA MET A 269 -2.86 -2.33 -1.03
C MET A 269 -2.88 -1.97 -2.51
N THR A 270 -3.66 -2.70 -3.29
CA THR A 270 -3.79 -2.50 -4.74
C THR A 270 -4.58 -1.24 -5.07
N ALA A 271 -5.58 -0.88 -4.26
CA ALA A 271 -6.31 0.37 -4.38
C ALA A 271 -5.41 1.58 -4.08
N ALA A 272 -4.60 1.53 -3.02
CA ALA A 272 -3.62 2.56 -2.71
C ALA A 272 -2.60 2.72 -3.85
N ALA A 273 -2.07 1.60 -4.39
CA ALA A 273 -1.14 1.61 -5.51
C ALA A 273 -1.75 2.25 -6.76
N THR A 274 -2.99 1.88 -7.09
CA THR A 274 -3.73 2.45 -8.22
C THR A 274 -3.94 3.95 -8.02
N LYS A 275 -4.38 4.37 -6.83
CA LYS A 275 -4.58 5.80 -6.48
C LYS A 275 -3.29 6.60 -6.65
N VAL A 276 -2.16 6.11 -6.13
CA VAL A 276 -0.86 6.76 -6.28
C VAL A 276 -0.45 6.86 -7.75
N GLY A 277 -0.55 5.76 -8.51
CA GLY A 277 -0.23 5.75 -9.93
C GLY A 277 -1.08 6.71 -10.75
N GLU A 278 -2.37 6.80 -10.46
CA GLU A 278 -3.29 7.71 -11.15
C GLU A 278 -2.99 9.18 -10.84
N GLU A 279 -2.68 9.52 -9.60
CA GLU A 279 -2.31 10.90 -9.24
C GLU A 279 -0.98 11.30 -9.90
N ILE A 280 0.01 10.41 -9.95
CA ILE A 280 1.26 10.63 -10.69
C ILE A 280 0.97 10.83 -12.19
N ALA A 281 0.07 10.02 -12.76
CA ALA A 281 -0.26 10.12 -14.20
C ALA A 281 -1.01 11.40 -14.54
N ARG A 282 -1.77 11.98 -13.62
CA ARG A 282 -2.50 13.26 -13.76
C ARG A 282 -1.64 14.48 -13.48
N ALA A 283 -0.53 14.31 -12.75
CA ALA A 283 0.35 15.43 -12.42
C ALA A 283 0.92 16.08 -13.70
N PRO A 284 1.05 17.42 -13.77
CA PRO A 284 1.61 18.10 -14.91
C PRO A 284 3.03 17.61 -15.22
N LYS A 285 3.30 17.19 -16.45
CA LYS A 285 4.66 16.85 -16.89
C LYS A 285 5.48 18.14 -16.87
N GLY A 286 6.34 18.35 -15.87
CA GLY A 286 7.21 19.51 -15.86
C GLY A 286 7.83 19.97 -14.55
N SER A 287 7.67 19.28 -13.45
CA SER A 287 8.27 19.75 -12.18
C SER A 287 9.63 19.17 -11.83
N ASN A 288 10.21 18.21 -12.58
CA ASN A 288 11.50 17.68 -12.13
C ASN A 288 12.44 17.15 -13.22
N THR A 289 13.24 18.04 -13.82
CA THR A 289 14.50 17.67 -14.50
C THR A 289 15.76 18.06 -13.68
N ALA A 290 15.63 18.56 -12.46
CA ALA A 290 16.73 19.15 -11.71
C ALA A 290 17.25 18.35 -10.48
N ALA A 291 16.53 17.35 -9.98
CA ALA A 291 16.85 16.71 -8.68
C ALA A 291 17.79 15.48 -8.76
N TYR A 292 18.17 15.01 -9.95
CA TYR A 292 18.93 13.75 -10.09
C TYR A 292 20.46 13.90 -10.09
N ARG A 293 21.05 15.04 -9.71
CA ARG A 293 22.51 15.25 -9.81
C ARG A 293 23.32 15.20 -8.52
N HIS A 294 22.77 14.95 -7.36
CA HIS A 294 23.57 14.86 -6.13
C HIS A 294 23.07 13.84 -5.12
N VAL A 295 23.29 12.55 -5.34
CA VAL A 295 23.47 11.55 -4.27
C VAL A 295 24.49 10.51 -4.73
N THR A 296 25.75 10.94 -4.85
CA THR A 296 26.93 10.09 -4.79
C THR A 296 28.02 10.88 -4.09
N ALA A 297 28.08 10.77 -2.78
CA ALA A 297 29.28 10.98 -1.97
C ALA A 297 29.07 10.23 -0.63
#